data_bc175872c223f36e22feb0bd2d7a0dd7
#
_entry.id   bc175872c223f36e22feb0bd2d7a0dd7
#
_cell.length_a   1.000
_cell.length_b   1.000
_cell.length_c   1.000
_cell.angle_alpha   90.00
_cell.angle_beta   90.00
_cell.angle_gamma   90.00
#
_symmetry.space_group_name_H-M   'P 1'
#
loop_
_entity.id
_entity.type
_entity.pdbx_description
1 polymer ?
#
loop_
_entity_poly.entity_id
_entity_poly.type
_entity_poly.pdbx_seq_one_letter_code
_entity_poly.pdbx_strand_id
1 'polypeptide(L)'
;MNVKDILEKRRSVRHYDSNYKISSETLTALVDSASKSPNGNNIQATRYLIIEDANLRNLLLPIAFNQQQIVEASTLIVMLGDYQAFNKGNIIKIHEEGYQAGYFDESLRDYLANAAINYYESKTKEDLKLELTRDVSLASMSLVLLANEAGFDTITMSGYDSKKLKEILNISDRYLDVMLIAIGKGIKAGHKTVRHNVNKVIYKNEII
;
A
#
# COMPACT_ATOMS: atom_id res chain seq x y z
N MET A 1 3.63 -1.45 -21.84
CA MET A 1 4.78 -0.66 -21.30
C MET A 1 5.50 -1.55 -20.32
N ASN A 2 6.84 -1.65 -20.33
CA ASN A 2 7.54 -2.44 -19.33
C ASN A 2 7.75 -1.65 -18.03
N VAL A 3 8.12 -2.33 -16.93
CA VAL A 3 8.28 -1.70 -15.60
C VAL A 3 9.31 -0.56 -15.63
N LYS A 4 10.40 -0.70 -16.38
CA LYS A 4 11.42 0.35 -16.53
C LYS A 4 10.82 1.61 -17.14
N ASP A 5 10.02 1.48 -18.21
CA ASP A 5 9.38 2.62 -18.87
C ASP A 5 8.41 3.34 -17.92
N ILE A 6 7.67 2.56 -17.09
CA ILE A 6 6.77 3.12 -16.09
C ILE A 6 7.56 3.93 -15.05
N LEU A 7 8.63 3.38 -14.51
CA LEU A 7 9.48 4.05 -13.53
C LEU A 7 10.10 5.34 -14.06
N GLU A 8 10.49 5.36 -15.32
CA GLU A 8 11.06 6.54 -15.99
C GLU A 8 10.00 7.61 -16.26
N LYS A 9 8.76 7.22 -16.59
CA LYS A 9 7.70 8.15 -17.04
C LYS A 9 6.80 8.63 -15.90
N ARG A 10 6.45 7.71 -14.93
CA ARG A 10 5.49 8.09 -13.88
C ARG A 10 5.97 9.28 -13.07
N ARG A 11 5.03 10.16 -12.74
CA ARG A 11 5.26 11.31 -11.85
C ARG A 11 4.15 11.36 -10.80
N SER A 12 4.42 12.03 -9.70
CA SER A 12 3.40 12.37 -8.71
C SER A 12 2.52 13.49 -9.27
N VAL A 13 1.33 13.12 -9.75
CA VAL A 13 0.36 14.05 -10.33
C VAL A 13 -0.50 14.64 -9.21
N ARG A 14 -0.80 15.96 -9.28
CA ARG A 14 -1.51 16.69 -8.23
C ARG A 14 -2.83 17.30 -8.69
N HIS A 15 -3.08 17.31 -10.00
CA HIS A 15 -4.30 17.85 -10.58
C HIS A 15 -4.94 16.83 -11.50
N TYR A 16 -6.19 16.50 -11.23
CA TYR A 16 -6.92 15.44 -11.89
C TYR A 16 -8.21 15.95 -12.52
N ASP A 17 -8.70 15.23 -13.52
CA ASP A 17 -10.05 15.40 -14.05
C ASP A 17 -11.07 14.87 -13.03
N SER A 18 -11.73 15.76 -12.33
CA SER A 18 -12.73 15.40 -11.30
C SER A 18 -13.99 14.73 -11.87
N ASN A 19 -14.22 14.84 -13.18
CA ASN A 19 -15.34 14.20 -13.86
C ASN A 19 -15.03 12.74 -14.25
N TYR A 20 -13.74 12.39 -14.35
CA TYR A 20 -13.33 11.04 -14.68
C TYR A 20 -13.52 10.09 -13.50
N LYS A 21 -14.19 8.96 -13.75
CA LYS A 21 -14.39 7.91 -12.74
C LYS A 21 -13.77 6.59 -13.20
N ILE A 22 -12.98 5.98 -12.34
CA ILE A 22 -12.47 4.62 -12.54
C ILE A 22 -13.60 3.67 -12.15
N SER A 23 -13.84 2.63 -12.95
CA SER A 23 -14.87 1.65 -12.59
C SER A 23 -14.46 0.79 -11.40
N SER A 24 -15.44 0.32 -10.62
CA SER A 24 -15.20 -0.56 -9.48
C SER A 24 -14.49 -1.86 -9.89
N GLU A 25 -14.80 -2.39 -11.09
CA GLU A 25 -14.16 -3.59 -11.63
C GLU A 25 -12.68 -3.35 -11.90
N THR A 26 -12.33 -2.21 -12.52
CA THR A 26 -10.93 -1.84 -12.77
C THR A 26 -10.18 -1.67 -11.46
N LEU A 27 -10.79 -0.99 -10.50
CA LEU A 27 -10.17 -0.73 -9.19
C LEU A 27 -9.95 -2.04 -8.42
N THR A 28 -10.94 -2.94 -8.44
CA THR A 28 -10.84 -4.28 -7.84
C THR A 28 -9.71 -5.09 -8.48
N ALA A 29 -9.58 -5.08 -9.81
CA ALA A 29 -8.51 -5.79 -10.52
C ALA A 29 -7.12 -5.23 -10.18
N LEU A 30 -6.99 -3.91 -10.03
CA LEU A 30 -5.74 -3.27 -9.60
C LEU A 30 -5.36 -3.70 -8.17
N VAL A 31 -6.32 -3.72 -7.25
CA VAL A 31 -6.11 -4.14 -5.85
C VAL A 31 -5.79 -5.63 -5.78
N ASP A 32 -6.52 -6.50 -6.50
CA ASP A 32 -6.24 -7.93 -6.56
C ASP A 32 -4.80 -8.20 -7.00
N SER A 33 -4.37 -7.54 -8.07
CA SER A 33 -3.00 -7.68 -8.58
C SER A 33 -1.96 -7.14 -7.60
N ALA A 34 -2.21 -5.98 -6.99
CA ALA A 34 -1.31 -5.38 -6.00
C ALA A 34 -1.20 -6.21 -4.71
N SER A 35 -2.26 -6.93 -4.33
CA SER A 35 -2.28 -7.80 -3.15
C SER A 35 -1.35 -9.01 -3.26
N LYS A 36 -0.87 -9.34 -4.47
CA LYS A 36 0.13 -10.39 -4.75
C LYS A 36 1.56 -9.95 -4.45
N SER A 37 1.76 -8.73 -3.96
CA SER A 37 3.07 -8.24 -3.53
C SER A 37 3.65 -9.11 -2.42
N PRO A 38 4.98 -9.33 -2.41
CA PRO A 38 5.61 -10.07 -1.33
C PRO A 38 5.40 -9.39 0.01
N ASN A 39 5.22 -10.19 1.06
CA ASN A 39 5.07 -9.72 2.43
C ASN A 39 5.67 -10.74 3.40
N GLY A 40 5.98 -10.32 4.64
CA GLY A 40 6.62 -11.16 5.62
C GLY A 40 5.79 -12.39 5.96
N ASN A 41 6.37 -13.61 5.83
CA ASN A 41 5.71 -14.89 6.12
C ASN A 41 4.32 -15.07 5.48
N ASN A 42 4.05 -14.37 4.40
CA ASN A 42 2.75 -14.37 3.70
C ASN A 42 1.55 -14.05 4.62
N ILE A 43 1.73 -13.23 5.65
CA ILE A 43 0.65 -12.90 6.61
C ILE A 43 -0.45 -12.03 6.04
N GLN A 44 -0.23 -11.42 4.87
CA GLN A 44 -1.20 -10.63 4.11
C GLN A 44 -1.85 -9.51 4.93
N ALA A 45 -1.01 -8.70 5.59
CA ALA A 45 -1.44 -7.66 6.51
C ALA A 45 -1.99 -6.39 5.83
N THR A 46 -1.76 -6.20 4.53
CA THR A 46 -2.19 -4.99 3.81
C THR A 46 -3.70 -4.91 3.68
N ARG A 47 -4.27 -3.71 3.89
CA ARG A 47 -5.68 -3.39 3.64
C ARG A 47 -5.78 -2.11 2.83
N TYR A 48 -6.76 -2.05 1.95
CA TYR A 48 -7.03 -0.96 1.03
C TYR A 48 -8.38 -0.34 1.38
N LEU A 49 -8.41 0.80 2.04
CA LEU A 49 -9.65 1.52 2.33
C LEU A 49 -9.88 2.55 1.20
N ILE A 50 -10.85 2.26 0.35
CA ILE A 50 -11.21 3.09 -0.81
C ILE A 50 -12.21 4.14 -0.37
N ILE A 51 -11.94 5.42 -0.65
CA ILE A 51 -12.80 6.55 -0.30
C ILE A 51 -13.37 7.15 -1.60
N GLU A 52 -14.61 6.80 -1.90
CA GLU A 52 -15.35 7.32 -3.06
C GLU A 52 -16.30 8.47 -2.68
N ASP A 53 -16.79 8.49 -1.44
CA ASP A 53 -17.71 9.52 -0.96
C ASP A 53 -17.07 10.91 -0.96
N ALA A 54 -17.69 11.83 -1.70
CA ALA A 54 -17.20 13.20 -1.88
C ALA A 54 -17.21 14.01 -0.57
N ASN A 55 -18.17 13.76 0.32
CA ASN A 55 -18.27 14.47 1.59
C ASN A 55 -17.13 14.04 2.52
N LEU A 56 -16.85 12.74 2.60
CA LEU A 56 -15.68 12.24 3.34
C LEU A 56 -14.39 12.84 2.80
N ARG A 57 -14.21 12.90 1.47
CA ARG A 57 -13.01 13.47 0.84
C ARG A 57 -12.86 14.96 1.16
N ASN A 58 -13.97 15.72 1.18
CA ASN A 58 -13.98 17.12 1.60
C ASN A 58 -13.58 17.30 3.07
N LEU A 59 -13.99 16.38 3.96
CA LEU A 59 -13.56 16.38 5.37
C LEU A 59 -12.07 16.05 5.52
N LEU A 60 -11.52 15.23 4.61
CA LEU A 60 -10.10 14.89 4.61
C LEU A 60 -9.20 15.99 4.03
N LEU A 61 -9.73 16.88 3.20
CA LEU A 61 -8.94 17.92 2.54
C LEU A 61 -8.14 18.80 3.52
N PRO A 62 -8.75 19.40 4.58
CA PRO A 62 -8.00 20.25 5.50
C PRO A 62 -6.95 19.49 6.33
N ILE A 63 -7.21 18.24 6.68
CA ILE A 63 -6.25 17.43 7.46
C ILE A 63 -5.08 16.92 6.60
N ALA A 64 -5.21 16.98 5.28
CA ALA A 64 -4.17 16.69 4.31
C ALA A 64 -3.58 17.98 3.70
N PHE A 65 -3.51 19.07 4.47
CA PHE A 65 -2.90 20.35 4.09
C PHE A 65 -3.48 20.96 2.80
N ASN A 66 -4.77 20.80 2.56
CA ASN A 66 -5.51 21.29 1.39
C ASN A 66 -4.93 20.79 0.05
N GLN A 67 -4.38 19.59 0.04
CA GLN A 67 -3.86 18.97 -1.18
C GLN A 67 -5.02 18.57 -2.10
N GLN A 68 -5.19 19.27 -3.23
CA GLN A 68 -6.37 19.16 -4.10
C GLN A 68 -6.58 17.75 -4.68
N GLN A 69 -5.53 16.97 -4.85
CA GLN A 69 -5.67 15.57 -5.30
C GLN A 69 -6.54 14.70 -4.38
N ILE A 70 -6.76 15.12 -3.12
CA ILE A 70 -7.69 14.43 -2.19
C ILE A 70 -9.12 14.44 -2.75
N VAL A 71 -9.52 15.53 -3.39
CA VAL A 71 -10.90 15.73 -3.89
C VAL A 71 -11.00 15.59 -5.41
N GLU A 72 -9.95 15.96 -6.17
CA GLU A 72 -9.96 15.93 -7.63
C GLU A 72 -9.77 14.51 -8.21
N ALA A 73 -8.94 13.67 -7.60
CA ALA A 73 -8.66 12.34 -8.13
C ALA A 73 -9.93 11.47 -8.21
N SER A 74 -9.99 10.54 -9.15
CA SER A 74 -11.11 9.60 -9.26
C SER A 74 -11.28 8.77 -7.99
N THR A 75 -10.18 8.30 -7.43
CA THR A 75 -10.15 7.45 -6.24
C THR A 75 -9.09 7.90 -5.27
N LEU A 76 -9.42 7.88 -3.97
CA LEU A 76 -8.48 8.02 -2.87
C LEU A 76 -8.45 6.70 -2.09
N ILE A 77 -7.26 6.16 -1.85
CA ILE A 77 -7.06 4.91 -1.09
C ILE A 77 -6.20 5.22 0.12
N VAL A 78 -6.69 4.83 1.30
CA VAL A 78 -5.87 4.77 2.53
C VAL A 78 -5.23 3.39 2.57
N MET A 79 -3.92 3.33 2.53
CA MET A 79 -3.14 2.10 2.65
C MET A 79 -2.92 1.79 4.12
N LEU A 80 -3.47 0.66 4.57
CA LEU A 80 -3.50 0.27 5.98
C LEU A 80 -2.74 -1.03 6.21
N GLY A 81 -2.08 -1.14 7.36
CA GLY A 81 -1.53 -2.38 7.89
C GLY A 81 -2.38 -2.89 9.05
N ASP A 82 -2.78 -4.15 9.02
CA ASP A 82 -3.62 -4.80 10.03
C ASP A 82 -2.76 -5.53 11.07
N TYR A 83 -2.67 -5.01 12.29
CA TYR A 83 -1.93 -5.64 13.38
C TYR A 83 -2.46 -7.05 13.73
N GLN A 84 -3.72 -7.34 13.48
CA GLN A 84 -4.26 -8.68 13.74
C GLN A 84 -3.74 -9.74 12.74
N ALA A 85 -3.11 -9.34 11.64
CA ALA A 85 -2.47 -10.27 10.73
C ALA A 85 -1.34 -11.06 11.42
N PHE A 86 -0.72 -10.52 12.44
CA PHE A 86 0.35 -11.16 13.20
C PHE A 86 -0.15 -12.19 14.24
N ASN A 87 -1.46 -12.28 14.47
CA ASN A 87 -1.95 -13.21 15.47
C ASN A 87 -1.84 -14.68 15.01
N LYS A 88 -1.68 -15.57 15.97
CA LYS A 88 -1.50 -17.01 15.76
C LYS A 88 -2.62 -17.61 14.88
N GLY A 89 -3.87 -17.19 15.08
CA GLY A 89 -5.01 -17.72 14.32
C GLY A 89 -4.91 -17.40 12.82
N ASN A 90 -4.52 -16.17 12.46
CA ASN A 90 -4.32 -15.79 11.07
C ASN A 90 -3.14 -16.52 10.44
N ILE A 91 -2.02 -16.65 11.17
CA ILE A 91 -0.82 -17.35 10.68
C ILE A 91 -1.15 -18.82 10.38
N ILE A 92 -1.79 -19.54 11.33
CA ILE A 92 -2.21 -20.93 11.13
C ILE A 92 -3.14 -21.05 9.92
N LYS A 93 -4.15 -20.19 9.83
CA LYS A 93 -5.13 -20.21 8.74
C LYS A 93 -4.46 -20.08 7.37
N ILE A 94 -3.57 -19.11 7.19
CA ILE A 94 -2.90 -18.88 5.91
C ILE A 94 -2.02 -20.07 5.50
N HIS A 95 -1.29 -20.67 6.43
CA HIS A 95 -0.47 -21.83 6.12
C HIS A 95 -1.32 -23.07 5.84
N GLU A 96 -2.45 -23.23 6.54
CA GLU A 96 -3.42 -24.29 6.21
C GLU A 96 -4.01 -24.11 4.81
N GLU A 97 -4.40 -22.89 4.42
CA GLU A 97 -4.87 -22.60 3.06
C GLU A 97 -3.83 -22.95 2.00
N GLY A 98 -2.54 -22.68 2.26
CA GLY A 98 -1.44 -23.05 1.36
C GLY A 98 -1.26 -24.58 1.25
N TYR A 99 -1.39 -25.31 2.35
CA TYR A 99 -1.38 -26.77 2.36
C TYR A 99 -2.56 -27.34 1.57
N GLN A 100 -3.77 -26.86 1.81
CA GLN A 100 -4.97 -27.29 1.08
C GLN A 100 -4.90 -26.97 -0.42
N ALA A 101 -4.19 -25.91 -0.81
CA ALA A 101 -3.92 -25.57 -2.21
C ALA A 101 -2.82 -26.45 -2.85
N GLY A 102 -2.19 -27.34 -2.09
CA GLY A 102 -1.14 -28.26 -2.57
C GLY A 102 0.22 -27.58 -2.79
N TYR A 103 0.47 -26.42 -2.20
CA TYR A 103 1.74 -25.69 -2.38
C TYR A 103 2.90 -26.30 -1.57
N PHE A 104 2.60 -27.02 -0.51
CA PHE A 104 3.56 -27.72 0.36
C PHE A 104 2.88 -28.84 1.17
N ASP A 105 3.67 -29.75 1.72
CA ASP A 105 3.19 -30.83 2.55
C ASP A 105 2.87 -30.40 4.00
N GLU A 106 2.29 -31.31 4.77
CA GLU A 106 1.89 -31.06 6.16
C GLU A 106 3.07 -30.69 7.06
N SER A 107 4.21 -31.34 6.89
CA SER A 107 5.42 -31.08 7.69
C SER A 107 5.93 -29.66 7.45
N LEU A 108 5.96 -29.22 6.21
CA LEU A 108 6.39 -27.87 5.86
C LEU A 108 5.36 -26.81 6.30
N ARG A 109 4.04 -27.09 6.21
CA ARG A 109 2.99 -26.24 6.78
C ARG A 109 3.25 -25.96 8.27
N ASP A 110 3.45 -27.01 9.05
CA ASP A 110 3.64 -26.90 10.50
C ASP A 110 4.94 -26.16 10.84
N TYR A 111 6.02 -26.47 10.13
CA TYR A 111 7.28 -25.76 10.29
C TYR A 111 7.14 -24.26 10.00
N LEU A 112 6.56 -23.87 8.87
CA LEU A 112 6.40 -22.47 8.48
C LEU A 112 5.48 -21.71 9.44
N ALA A 113 4.35 -22.31 9.83
CA ALA A 113 3.42 -21.69 10.77
C ALA A 113 4.09 -21.45 12.14
N ASN A 114 4.78 -22.44 12.69
CA ASN A 114 5.46 -22.31 13.97
C ASN A 114 6.63 -21.31 13.92
N ALA A 115 7.41 -21.30 12.84
CA ALA A 115 8.49 -20.33 12.64
C ALA A 115 7.94 -18.89 12.59
N ALA A 116 6.86 -18.65 11.87
CA ALA A 116 6.21 -17.34 11.78
C ALA A 116 5.62 -16.89 13.12
N ILE A 117 4.96 -17.79 13.87
CA ILE A 117 4.42 -17.52 15.21
C ILE A 117 5.56 -17.08 16.15
N ASN A 118 6.61 -17.89 16.26
CA ASN A 118 7.75 -17.59 17.13
C ASN A 118 8.42 -16.26 16.75
N TYR A 119 8.54 -15.98 15.45
CA TYR A 119 9.10 -14.73 14.97
C TYR A 119 8.29 -13.52 15.42
N TYR A 120 6.95 -13.52 15.23
CA TYR A 120 6.11 -12.39 15.57
C TYR A 120 5.84 -12.24 17.07
N GLU A 121 5.76 -13.34 17.83
CA GLU A 121 5.63 -13.31 19.29
C GLU A 121 6.88 -12.72 19.97
N SER A 122 8.05 -12.77 19.33
CA SER A 122 9.27 -12.14 19.81
C SER A 122 9.36 -10.64 19.57
N LYS A 123 8.41 -10.04 18.81
CA LYS A 123 8.47 -8.64 18.36
C LYS A 123 7.76 -7.69 19.32
N THR A 124 8.33 -6.52 19.50
CA THR A 124 7.66 -5.38 20.13
C THR A 124 6.61 -4.77 19.19
N LYS A 125 5.71 -3.95 19.74
CA LYS A 125 4.73 -3.22 18.91
C LYS A 125 5.41 -2.32 17.88
N GLU A 126 6.55 -1.73 18.20
CA GLU A 126 7.31 -0.87 17.29
C GLU A 126 7.95 -1.70 16.17
N ASP A 127 8.48 -2.90 16.46
CA ASP A 127 8.97 -3.83 15.44
C ASP A 127 7.84 -4.22 14.48
N LEU A 128 6.66 -4.58 15.01
CA LEU A 128 5.49 -4.93 14.19
C LEU A 128 5.02 -3.76 13.31
N LYS A 129 5.12 -2.52 13.81
CA LYS A 129 4.84 -1.32 13.00
C LYS A 129 5.80 -1.18 11.83
N LEU A 130 7.09 -1.48 12.03
CA LEU A 130 8.08 -1.50 10.94
C LEU A 130 7.79 -2.58 9.92
N GLU A 131 7.39 -3.79 10.35
CA GLU A 131 6.95 -4.87 9.46
C GLU A 131 5.75 -4.44 8.60
N LEU A 132 4.69 -3.90 9.23
CA LEU A 132 3.51 -3.39 8.51
C LEU A 132 3.88 -2.29 7.52
N THR A 133 4.72 -1.34 7.93
CA THR A 133 5.15 -0.24 7.06
C THR A 133 5.87 -0.78 5.83
N ARG A 134 6.74 -1.77 5.98
CA ARG A 134 7.47 -2.42 4.90
C ARG A 134 6.52 -3.13 3.93
N ASP A 135 5.67 -4.01 4.44
CA ASP A 135 4.75 -4.82 3.63
C ASP A 135 3.74 -3.95 2.87
N VAL A 136 3.13 -2.97 3.55
CA VAL A 136 2.18 -2.04 2.94
C VAL A 136 2.86 -1.17 1.88
N SER A 137 4.13 -0.78 2.08
CA SER A 137 4.87 0.02 1.10
C SER A 137 5.18 -0.78 -0.18
N LEU A 138 5.47 -2.08 -0.07
CA LEU A 138 5.64 -2.97 -1.23
C LEU A 138 4.35 -3.08 -2.04
N ALA A 139 3.22 -3.33 -1.38
CA ALA A 139 1.90 -3.38 -2.02
C ALA A 139 1.49 -2.02 -2.62
N SER A 140 1.81 -0.91 -1.94
CA SER A 140 1.56 0.45 -2.43
C SER A 140 2.32 0.73 -3.73
N MET A 141 3.58 0.34 -3.81
CA MET A 141 4.36 0.53 -5.04
C MET A 141 3.85 -0.35 -6.18
N SER A 142 3.45 -1.59 -5.91
CA SER A 142 2.81 -2.45 -6.90
C SER A 142 1.52 -1.82 -7.45
N LEU A 143 0.66 -1.29 -6.57
CA LEU A 143 -0.56 -0.60 -6.98
C LEU A 143 -0.26 0.62 -7.86
N VAL A 144 0.76 1.42 -7.51
CA VAL A 144 1.19 2.58 -8.30
C VAL A 144 1.66 2.18 -9.69
N LEU A 145 2.43 1.10 -9.82
CA LEU A 145 2.92 0.60 -11.11
C LEU A 145 1.78 0.09 -11.97
N LEU A 146 0.89 -0.73 -11.41
CA LEU A 146 -0.28 -1.29 -12.09
C LEU A 146 -1.25 -0.19 -12.56
N ALA A 147 -1.52 0.81 -11.72
CA ALA A 147 -2.35 1.94 -12.10
C ALA A 147 -1.75 2.72 -13.28
N ASN A 148 -0.42 2.96 -13.26
CA ASN A 148 0.26 3.64 -14.37
C ASN A 148 0.30 2.77 -15.64
N GLU A 149 0.45 1.45 -15.53
CA GLU A 149 0.35 0.52 -16.66
C GLU A 149 -1.03 0.58 -17.30
N ALA A 150 -2.09 0.64 -16.49
CA ALA A 150 -3.48 0.82 -16.92
C ALA A 150 -3.79 2.22 -17.46
N GLY A 151 -2.79 3.12 -17.49
CA GLY A 151 -2.92 4.47 -18.05
C GLY A 151 -3.55 5.49 -17.09
N PHE A 152 -3.50 5.24 -15.80
CA PHE A 152 -3.87 6.20 -14.75
C PHE A 152 -2.65 6.89 -14.18
N ASP A 153 -2.85 8.11 -13.74
CA ASP A 153 -1.86 8.87 -12.97
C ASP A 153 -2.07 8.66 -11.47
N THR A 154 -0.97 8.74 -10.72
CA THR A 154 -0.97 8.49 -9.28
C THR A 154 -0.15 9.49 -8.51
N ILE A 155 -0.46 9.62 -7.22
CA ILE A 155 0.43 10.22 -6.22
C ILE A 155 0.31 9.47 -4.89
N THR A 156 1.45 9.19 -4.26
CA THR A 156 1.52 8.73 -2.88
C THR A 156 1.73 9.91 -1.94
N MET A 157 1.06 9.92 -0.79
CA MET A 157 1.09 11.01 0.16
C MET A 157 1.25 10.48 1.58
N SER A 158 2.16 11.11 2.34
CA SER A 158 2.32 10.94 3.80
C SER A 158 2.05 12.23 4.58
N GLY A 159 1.77 13.32 3.86
CA GLY A 159 1.46 14.63 4.44
C GLY A 159 -0.01 14.73 4.83
N TYR A 160 -0.40 14.22 5.98
CA TYR A 160 -1.73 14.35 6.58
C TYR A 160 -1.65 14.15 8.10
N ASP A 161 -2.68 14.60 8.81
CA ASP A 161 -2.85 14.36 10.26
C ASP A 161 -3.46 12.96 10.46
N SER A 162 -2.61 11.98 10.81
CA SER A 162 -2.99 10.58 11.02
C SER A 162 -4.09 10.42 12.08
N LYS A 163 -4.01 11.18 13.18
CA LYS A 163 -5.01 11.08 14.27
C LYS A 163 -6.39 11.50 13.78
N LYS A 164 -6.47 12.65 13.11
CA LYS A 164 -7.73 13.16 12.55
C LYS A 164 -8.24 12.28 11.40
N LEU A 165 -7.35 11.72 10.57
CA LEU A 165 -7.74 10.75 9.55
C LEU A 165 -8.50 9.57 10.16
N LYS A 166 -7.94 8.97 11.21
CA LYS A 166 -8.56 7.84 11.92
C LYS A 166 -9.90 8.22 12.55
N GLU A 167 -10.00 9.41 13.16
CA GLU A 167 -11.24 9.91 13.73
C GLU A 167 -12.33 10.09 12.67
N ILE A 168 -12.02 10.76 11.54
CA ILE A 168 -12.99 11.03 10.46
C ILE A 168 -13.46 9.72 9.80
N LEU A 169 -12.54 8.77 9.56
CA LEU A 169 -12.83 7.53 8.86
C LEU A 169 -13.20 6.37 9.81
N ASN A 170 -13.29 6.62 11.11
CA ASN A 170 -13.56 5.62 12.15
C ASN A 170 -12.61 4.40 12.06
N ILE A 171 -11.32 4.66 11.86
CA ILE A 171 -10.27 3.64 11.78
C ILE A 171 -9.77 3.33 13.18
N SER A 172 -10.00 2.11 13.66
CA SER A 172 -9.54 1.68 14.98
C SER A 172 -8.03 1.51 15.07
N ASP A 173 -7.48 1.45 16.29
CA ASP A 173 -6.05 1.22 16.55
C ASP A 173 -5.54 -0.17 16.15
N ARG A 174 -6.42 -1.04 15.69
CA ARG A 174 -6.08 -2.27 14.99
C ARG A 174 -5.28 -1.99 13.71
N TYR A 175 -5.50 -0.84 13.09
CA TYR A 175 -4.91 -0.51 11.80
C TYR A 175 -3.86 0.61 11.91
N LEU A 176 -2.73 0.39 11.26
CA LEU A 176 -1.72 1.40 10.99
C LEU A 176 -2.02 2.05 9.64
N ASP A 177 -2.24 3.35 9.60
CA ASP A 177 -2.29 4.11 8.36
C ASP A 177 -0.86 4.43 7.90
N VAL A 178 -0.50 3.97 6.70
CA VAL A 178 0.87 4.08 6.17
C VAL A 178 0.99 5.23 5.17
N MET A 179 0.06 5.31 4.24
CA MET A 179 0.02 6.41 3.25
C MET A 179 -1.36 6.51 2.59
N LEU A 180 -1.59 7.64 1.92
CA LEU A 180 -2.70 7.83 0.99
C LEU A 180 -2.19 7.66 -0.44
N ILE A 181 -3.02 7.11 -1.32
CA ILE A 181 -2.76 7.04 -2.77
C ILE A 181 -3.97 7.63 -3.49
N ALA A 182 -3.74 8.69 -4.28
CA ALA A 182 -4.74 9.20 -5.20
C ALA A 182 -4.48 8.63 -6.61
N ILE A 183 -5.55 8.19 -7.29
CA ILE A 183 -5.52 7.59 -8.62
C ILE A 183 -6.58 8.26 -9.49
N GLY A 184 -6.23 8.60 -10.74
CA GLY A 184 -7.18 9.22 -11.68
C GLY A 184 -6.54 9.56 -13.02
N LYS A 185 -7.21 10.39 -13.80
CA LYS A 185 -6.67 10.99 -15.02
C LYS A 185 -6.09 12.35 -14.70
N GLY A 186 -4.79 12.50 -14.84
CA GLY A 186 -4.10 13.77 -14.66
C GLY A 186 -4.44 14.77 -15.79
N ILE A 187 -4.71 16.01 -15.41
CA ILE A 187 -4.88 17.13 -16.36
C ILE A 187 -3.64 18.01 -16.45
N LYS A 188 -2.70 17.83 -15.54
CA LYS A 188 -1.42 18.54 -15.51
C LYS A 188 -0.31 17.56 -15.17
N ALA A 189 0.75 17.58 -15.96
CA ALA A 189 1.91 16.72 -15.74
C ALA A 189 2.55 16.98 -14.35
N GLY A 190 2.96 15.91 -13.68
CA GLY A 190 3.72 16.01 -12.45
C GLY A 190 5.13 16.60 -12.69
N HIS A 191 5.69 17.19 -11.64
CA HIS A 191 7.03 17.80 -11.72
C HIS A 191 8.11 16.77 -12.04
N LYS A 192 9.06 17.15 -12.87
CA LYS A 192 10.30 16.38 -13.04
C LYS A 192 11.08 16.36 -11.73
N THR A 193 11.73 15.26 -11.45
CA THR A 193 12.51 15.08 -10.23
C THR A 193 13.91 14.59 -10.55
N VAL A 194 14.90 15.10 -9.81
CA VAL A 194 16.28 14.60 -9.88
C VAL A 194 16.41 13.27 -9.13
N ARG A 195 17.42 12.51 -9.48
CA ARG A 195 17.87 11.31 -8.75
C ARG A 195 19.37 11.39 -8.56
N HIS A 196 19.84 10.82 -7.48
CA HIS A 196 21.27 10.64 -7.32
C HIS A 196 21.86 9.79 -8.45
N ASN A 197 23.12 10.05 -8.80
CA ASN A 197 23.87 9.13 -9.64
C ASN A 197 23.97 7.79 -8.92
N VAL A 198 23.87 6.70 -9.68
CA VAL A 198 23.88 5.33 -9.14
C VAL A 198 25.11 5.04 -8.26
N ASN A 199 26.25 5.64 -8.56
CA ASN A 199 27.49 5.50 -7.76
C ASN A 199 27.38 6.09 -6.34
N LYS A 200 26.36 6.94 -6.07
CA LYS A 200 26.10 7.50 -4.74
C LYS A 200 25.15 6.65 -3.90
N VAL A 201 24.59 5.60 -4.46
CA VAL A 201 23.57 4.77 -3.79
C VAL A 201 23.91 3.28 -3.80
N ILE A 202 25.02 2.90 -4.47
CA ILE A 202 25.53 1.53 -4.47
C ILE A 202 26.77 1.47 -3.61
N TYR A 203 26.75 0.60 -2.62
CA TYR A 203 27.89 0.25 -1.77
C TYR A 203 28.13 -1.26 -1.92
N LYS A 204 29.37 -1.69 -1.77
CA LYS A 204 29.76 -3.11 -1.85
C LYS A 204 30.43 -3.52 -0.55
N ASN A 205 29.87 -4.52 0.13
CA ASN A 205 30.29 -5.12 1.40
C ASN A 205 30.13 -4.20 2.62
N GLU A 206 30.47 -2.93 2.52
CA GLU A 206 30.39 -1.94 3.63
C GLU A 206 29.82 -0.61 3.12
N ILE A 207 29.29 0.18 4.03
CA ILE A 207 28.87 1.57 3.79
C ILE A 207 29.73 2.48 4.69
N ILE A 208 30.42 3.44 4.08
CA ILE A 208 31.34 4.37 4.74
C ILE A 208 30.76 5.78 4.60
#